data_a5b89c4ab30c2cf1bfb26a22e7f1529c
#
_entry.id   a5b89c4ab30c2cf1bfb26a22e7f1529c
#
_cell.length_a   1.000
_cell.length_b   1.000
_cell.length_c   1.000
_cell.angle_alpha   90.00
_cell.angle_beta   90.00
_cell.angle_gamma   90.00
#
_symmetry.space_group_name_H-M   'P 1'
#
loop_
_entity.id
_entity.type
_entity.pdbx_description
1 polymer ?
#
loop_
_entity_poly.entity_id
_entity_poly.type
_entity_poly.pdbx_seq_one_letter_code
_entity_poly.pdbx_strand_id
1 'polypeptide(L)'
;MLTQDQCDQAFPDLYAELDRARDDRKSRPISLKELDAIPARNGYIRAMIYDQQLYVIDKEGSIWSREKATLSAINRAILSSPEPLPNIEFAFNTDDSVDELPLWGYARRAKDKSIWLIPDFGYWSWPETKAGSTREVQAKAEWAEEEGLTWSNKTAKLLWRGVPIMGPTIRDKLIQVTKNKSWADVKALVWNDKDSLKNDYKTMPQHCEYQYVAQTEGNTYSGRLKYLQSCRSVVVSHELEWIQHYYHLMKSSGPEQNFVQVRRDWSDLEQQMQQLLSHDDEARRIADNSVQIFRERYLTPAAEVCYWRRLVREWKKVIDFEPEFFKMVDGKKEWRGISVESFLLMGEVEYDPR
;
A
#
# COMPACT_ATOMS: atom_id res chain seq x y z
N MET A 1 -18.94 -9.14 -10.31
CA MET A 1 -18.36 -7.92 -9.71
C MET A 1 -19.28 -7.49 -8.58
N LEU A 2 -18.75 -7.07 -7.43
CA LEU A 2 -19.55 -6.70 -6.27
C LEU A 2 -20.15 -5.29 -6.45
N THR A 3 -21.42 -5.10 -6.08
CA THR A 3 -22.03 -3.78 -5.87
C THR A 3 -21.44 -3.12 -4.63
N GLN A 4 -21.73 -1.83 -4.38
CA GLN A 4 -21.25 -1.15 -3.15
C GLN A 4 -21.79 -1.84 -1.89
N ASP A 5 -23.07 -2.20 -1.88
CA ASP A 5 -23.68 -2.91 -0.74
C ASP A 5 -23.01 -4.27 -0.49
N GLN A 6 -22.69 -5.01 -1.55
CA GLN A 6 -21.95 -6.26 -1.43
C GLN A 6 -20.51 -6.05 -0.94
N CYS A 7 -19.84 -4.96 -1.38
CA CYS A 7 -18.54 -4.56 -0.86
C CYS A 7 -18.60 -4.27 0.65
N ASP A 8 -19.61 -3.50 1.09
CA ASP A 8 -19.78 -3.12 2.50
C ASP A 8 -20.10 -4.34 3.38
N GLN A 9 -20.84 -5.32 2.88
CA GLN A 9 -21.11 -6.59 3.56
C GLN A 9 -19.88 -7.50 3.63
N ALA A 10 -19.12 -7.61 2.53
CA ALA A 10 -17.95 -8.48 2.46
C ALA A 10 -16.77 -7.92 3.28
N PHE A 11 -16.63 -6.58 3.32
CA PHE A 11 -15.49 -5.87 3.89
C PHE A 11 -15.91 -4.75 4.85
N PRO A 12 -16.68 -5.02 5.93
CA PRO A 12 -17.27 -3.99 6.78
C PRO A 12 -16.24 -3.08 7.45
N ASP A 13 -15.07 -3.60 7.78
CA ASP A 13 -14.02 -2.86 8.50
C ASP A 13 -13.00 -2.20 7.56
N LEU A 14 -13.17 -2.31 6.23
CA LEU A 14 -12.16 -1.85 5.27
C LEU A 14 -12.00 -0.33 5.22
N TYR A 15 -13.04 0.43 5.54
CA TYR A 15 -13.17 1.83 5.16
C TYR A 15 -12.86 2.85 6.27
N ALA A 16 -12.35 2.41 7.41
CA ALA A 16 -12.13 3.27 8.59
C ALA A 16 -11.29 4.54 8.27
N GLU A 17 -10.29 4.42 7.40
CA GLU A 17 -9.47 5.56 6.99
C GLU A 17 -10.21 6.52 6.05
N LEU A 18 -11.13 6.03 5.22
CA LEU A 18 -12.00 6.88 4.40
C LEU A 18 -13.02 7.63 5.25
N ASP A 19 -13.62 6.93 6.22
CA ASP A 19 -14.57 7.55 7.15
C ASP A 19 -13.90 8.64 7.98
N ARG A 20 -12.68 8.39 8.49
CA ARG A 20 -11.87 9.40 9.17
C ARG A 20 -11.62 10.62 8.29
N ALA A 21 -11.17 10.42 7.04
CA ALA A 21 -10.83 11.51 6.13
C ALA A 21 -12.07 12.33 5.73
N ARG A 22 -13.21 11.65 5.46
CA ARG A 22 -14.50 12.31 5.21
C ARG A 22 -14.93 13.16 6.41
N ASP A 23 -14.84 12.60 7.62
CA ASP A 23 -15.33 13.26 8.84
C ASP A 23 -14.47 14.49 9.19
N ASP A 24 -13.18 14.47 8.90
CA ASP A 24 -12.28 15.64 9.02
C ASP A 24 -12.71 16.79 8.08
N ARG A 25 -13.38 16.49 6.97
CA ARG A 25 -13.79 17.45 5.94
C ARG A 25 -15.26 17.86 5.98
N LYS A 26 -16.10 17.28 6.83
CA LYS A 26 -17.53 17.56 6.90
C LYS A 26 -17.87 19.05 7.05
N SER A 27 -17.13 19.77 7.88
CA SER A 27 -17.37 21.21 8.15
C SER A 27 -16.57 22.14 7.23
N ARG A 28 -15.63 21.59 6.45
CA ARG A 28 -14.75 22.34 5.56
C ARG A 28 -14.52 21.52 4.27
N PRO A 29 -15.46 21.59 3.34
CA PRO A 29 -15.34 20.92 2.06
C PRO A 29 -14.07 21.32 1.31
N ILE A 30 -13.58 20.43 0.48
CA ILE A 30 -12.39 20.63 -0.35
C ILE A 30 -12.80 21.48 -1.55
N SER A 31 -12.21 22.65 -1.69
CA SER A 31 -12.44 23.55 -2.83
C SER A 31 -11.45 23.26 -3.98
N LEU A 32 -11.84 23.68 -5.19
CA LEU A 32 -10.95 23.64 -6.34
C LEU A 32 -9.65 24.40 -6.07
N LYS A 33 -9.74 25.55 -5.35
CA LYS A 33 -8.57 26.34 -4.94
C LYS A 33 -7.60 25.56 -4.04
N GLU A 34 -8.11 24.71 -3.15
CA GLU A 34 -7.24 23.87 -2.32
C GLU A 34 -6.53 22.82 -3.16
N LEU A 35 -7.18 22.22 -4.17
CA LEU A 35 -6.53 21.32 -5.11
C LEU A 35 -5.48 22.03 -5.97
N ASP A 36 -5.76 23.24 -6.42
CA ASP A 36 -4.83 24.07 -7.21
C ASP A 36 -3.62 24.51 -6.37
N ALA A 37 -3.75 24.57 -5.06
CA ALA A 37 -2.68 24.94 -4.13
C ALA A 37 -1.74 23.76 -3.80
N ILE A 38 -2.06 22.52 -4.21
CA ILE A 38 -1.17 21.37 -3.97
C ILE A 38 0.10 21.56 -4.79
N PRO A 39 1.29 21.58 -4.14
CA PRO A 39 2.54 21.76 -4.86
C PRO A 39 2.79 20.58 -5.79
N ALA A 40 2.97 20.85 -7.07
CA ALA A 40 3.47 19.86 -8.01
C ALA A 40 4.91 19.50 -7.63
N ARG A 41 5.14 18.20 -7.40
CA ARG A 41 6.46 17.63 -7.10
C ARG A 41 6.57 16.25 -7.72
N ASN A 42 7.76 15.69 -7.74
CA ASN A 42 7.97 14.35 -8.32
C ASN A 42 6.95 13.34 -7.77
N GLY A 43 6.32 12.58 -8.67
CA GLY A 43 5.26 11.63 -8.33
C GLY A 43 3.85 12.23 -8.18
N TYR A 44 3.71 13.56 -8.36
CA TYR A 44 2.40 14.23 -8.37
C TYR A 44 1.65 13.92 -9.66
N ILE A 45 0.38 13.57 -9.51
CA ILE A 45 -0.59 13.40 -10.60
C ILE A 45 -1.90 14.08 -10.20
N ARG A 46 -2.41 14.96 -11.09
CA ARG A 46 -3.78 15.45 -11.02
C ARG A 46 -4.63 14.72 -12.06
N ALA A 47 -5.76 14.20 -11.62
CA ALA A 47 -6.64 13.40 -12.47
C ALA A 47 -8.10 13.71 -12.20
N MET A 48 -8.97 13.31 -13.12
CA MET A 48 -10.42 13.34 -12.92
C MET A 48 -11.05 12.04 -13.40
N ILE A 49 -12.13 11.67 -12.72
CA ILE A 49 -13.10 10.70 -13.23
C ILE A 49 -14.26 11.53 -13.81
N TYR A 50 -14.52 11.34 -15.10
CA TYR A 50 -15.59 12.03 -15.78
C TYR A 50 -16.29 11.05 -16.75
N ASP A 51 -17.60 10.95 -16.63
CA ASP A 51 -18.43 10.04 -17.45
C ASP A 51 -17.88 8.60 -17.49
N GLN A 52 -17.56 8.05 -16.32
CA GLN A 52 -17.04 6.69 -16.12
C GLN A 52 -15.65 6.43 -16.76
N GLN A 53 -14.89 7.48 -17.06
CA GLN A 53 -13.54 7.38 -17.60
C GLN A 53 -12.55 8.15 -16.74
N LEU A 54 -11.29 7.69 -16.73
CA LEU A 54 -10.19 8.33 -16.01
C LEU A 54 -9.37 9.18 -16.98
N TYR A 55 -9.16 10.43 -16.60
CA TYR A 55 -8.33 11.37 -17.35
C TYR A 55 -7.20 11.89 -16.46
N VAL A 56 -6.00 12.03 -17.03
CA VAL A 56 -4.86 12.68 -16.38
C VAL A 56 -4.80 14.13 -16.85
N ILE A 57 -4.86 15.08 -15.92
CA ILE A 57 -4.91 16.52 -16.19
C ILE A 57 -3.51 17.12 -16.16
N ASP A 58 -2.72 16.71 -15.17
CA ASP A 58 -1.39 17.27 -14.91
C ASP A 58 -0.49 16.26 -14.21
N LYS A 59 0.81 16.41 -14.36
CA LYS A 59 1.85 15.60 -13.74
C LYS A 59 3.08 16.42 -13.43
N GLU A 60 3.89 15.98 -12.47
CA GLU A 60 5.22 16.53 -12.25
C GLU A 60 6.27 15.42 -12.28
N GLY A 61 7.35 15.68 -12.98
CA GLY A 61 8.48 14.76 -13.13
C GLY A 61 8.25 13.62 -14.12
N SER A 62 9.14 12.64 -14.07
CA SER A 62 9.08 11.43 -14.90
C SER A 62 8.05 10.46 -14.37
N ILE A 63 7.38 9.74 -15.27
CA ILE A 63 6.40 8.72 -14.95
C ILE A 63 7.08 7.35 -14.81
N TRP A 64 6.98 6.78 -13.62
CA TRP A 64 7.59 5.50 -13.27
C TRP A 64 6.52 4.41 -13.03
N SER A 65 6.93 3.29 -12.51
CA SER A 65 6.06 2.16 -12.22
C SER A 65 4.95 2.49 -11.21
N ARG A 66 5.23 3.33 -10.21
CA ARG A 66 4.26 3.68 -9.14
C ARG A 66 3.06 4.45 -9.68
N GLU A 67 3.29 5.48 -10.50
CA GLU A 67 2.22 6.28 -11.12
C GLU A 67 1.38 5.42 -12.05
N LYS A 68 2.04 4.63 -12.92
CA LYS A 68 1.37 3.72 -13.85
C LYS A 68 0.53 2.69 -13.11
N ALA A 69 1.05 2.08 -12.06
CA ALA A 69 0.36 1.10 -11.25
C ALA A 69 -0.89 1.69 -10.56
N THR A 70 -0.75 2.89 -9.97
CA THR A 70 -1.86 3.57 -9.28
C THR A 70 -2.97 3.94 -10.25
N LEU A 71 -2.63 4.55 -11.38
CA LEU A 71 -3.61 4.89 -12.42
C LEU A 71 -4.31 3.64 -12.97
N SER A 72 -3.55 2.57 -13.20
CA SER A 72 -4.10 1.29 -13.67
C SER A 72 -5.07 0.67 -12.65
N ALA A 73 -4.76 0.76 -11.35
CA ALA A 73 -5.62 0.28 -10.28
C ALA A 73 -6.94 1.08 -10.20
N ILE A 74 -6.85 2.42 -10.27
CA ILE A 74 -8.03 3.30 -10.33
C ILE A 74 -8.88 2.98 -11.56
N ASN A 75 -8.26 2.88 -12.75
CA ASN A 75 -8.97 2.56 -14.00
C ASN A 75 -9.67 1.21 -13.92
N ARG A 76 -9.00 0.17 -13.38
CA ARG A 76 -9.62 -1.14 -13.13
C ARG A 76 -10.86 -1.01 -12.23
N ALA A 77 -10.78 -0.22 -11.18
CA ALA A 77 -11.90 -0.03 -10.25
C ALA A 77 -13.10 0.64 -10.93
N ILE A 78 -12.87 1.61 -11.82
CA ILE A 78 -13.90 2.28 -12.62
C ILE A 78 -14.54 1.29 -13.60
N LEU A 79 -13.73 0.70 -14.48
CA LEU A 79 -14.21 -0.18 -15.56
C LEU A 79 -14.91 -1.45 -15.03
N SER A 80 -14.53 -1.91 -13.85
CA SER A 80 -15.16 -3.07 -13.21
C SER A 80 -16.32 -2.70 -12.29
N SER A 81 -16.76 -1.44 -12.23
CA SER A 81 -17.87 -1.04 -11.37
C SER A 81 -19.21 -1.45 -12.00
N PRO A 82 -20.08 -2.20 -11.29
CA PRO A 82 -21.42 -2.49 -11.76
C PRO A 82 -22.37 -1.28 -11.63
N GLU A 83 -21.93 -0.24 -10.91
CA GLU A 83 -22.71 0.96 -10.63
C GLU A 83 -21.93 2.19 -11.07
N PRO A 84 -22.59 3.24 -11.58
CA PRO A 84 -21.89 4.47 -11.96
C PRO A 84 -21.14 5.10 -10.78
N LEU A 85 -19.94 5.56 -11.03
CA LEU A 85 -19.17 6.35 -10.08
C LEU A 85 -19.39 7.85 -10.35
N PRO A 86 -19.38 8.70 -9.32
CA PRO A 86 -19.55 10.13 -9.50
C PRO A 86 -18.36 10.76 -10.21
N ASN A 87 -18.61 11.84 -10.95
CA ASN A 87 -17.55 12.69 -11.47
C ASN A 87 -16.80 13.37 -10.32
N ILE A 88 -15.50 13.26 -10.30
CA ILE A 88 -14.60 13.88 -9.31
C ILE A 88 -13.31 14.34 -9.96
N GLU A 89 -12.70 15.34 -9.37
CA GLU A 89 -11.32 15.73 -9.64
C GLU A 89 -10.51 15.59 -8.35
N PHE A 90 -9.28 15.08 -8.47
CA PHE A 90 -8.42 14.76 -7.32
C PHE A 90 -6.96 14.84 -7.69
N ALA A 91 -6.08 14.89 -6.69
CA ALA A 91 -4.65 14.73 -6.88
C ALA A 91 -4.11 13.62 -5.99
N PHE A 92 -3.07 12.95 -6.46
CA PHE A 92 -2.33 11.99 -5.64
C PHE A 92 -0.82 12.15 -5.83
N ASN A 93 -0.07 11.65 -4.86
CA ASN A 93 1.38 11.62 -4.91
C ASN A 93 1.88 10.20 -4.62
N THR A 94 2.86 9.75 -5.39
CA THR A 94 3.46 8.41 -5.28
C THR A 94 4.82 8.42 -4.59
N ASP A 95 5.34 9.60 -4.24
CA ASP A 95 6.60 9.76 -3.56
C ASP A 95 6.48 9.48 -2.05
N ASP A 96 7.62 9.26 -1.41
CA ASP A 96 7.72 9.03 0.04
C ASP A 96 7.69 10.38 0.81
N SER A 97 6.65 11.19 0.54
CA SER A 97 6.43 12.50 1.15
C SER A 97 4.95 12.72 1.48
N VAL A 98 4.66 13.57 2.45
CA VAL A 98 3.30 13.90 2.90
C VAL A 98 3.14 15.41 3.00
N ASP A 99 2.06 15.92 2.43
CA ASP A 99 1.62 17.30 2.53
C ASP A 99 0.45 17.46 3.51
N GLU A 100 0.24 18.66 4.03
CA GLU A 100 -0.93 18.96 4.87
C GLU A 100 -2.19 19.30 4.06
N LEU A 101 -2.11 19.27 2.73
CA LEU A 101 -3.22 19.55 1.81
C LEU A 101 -4.02 18.28 1.49
N PRO A 102 -5.27 18.41 1.01
CA PRO A 102 -6.12 17.28 0.66
C PRO A 102 -5.55 16.55 -0.58
N LEU A 103 -4.81 15.49 -0.32
CA LEU A 103 -4.08 14.71 -1.31
C LEU A 103 -4.32 13.23 -1.04
N TRP A 104 -4.40 12.44 -2.10
CA TRP A 104 -4.37 10.98 -1.96
C TRP A 104 -2.93 10.50 -1.86
N GLY A 105 -2.63 9.67 -0.89
CA GLY A 105 -1.27 9.16 -0.64
C GLY A 105 -1.26 7.76 -0.05
N TYR A 106 -0.12 7.08 -0.13
CA TYR A 106 0.01 5.70 0.33
C TYR A 106 0.09 5.56 1.84
N ALA A 107 0.56 6.59 2.52
CA ALA A 107 0.72 6.58 3.97
C ALA A 107 0.57 7.96 4.57
N ARG A 108 0.26 8.02 5.85
CA ARG A 108 0.20 9.23 6.67
C ARG A 108 0.69 8.96 8.08
N ARG A 109 1.07 9.98 8.79
CA ARG A 109 1.22 9.92 10.26
C ARG A 109 -0.10 10.30 10.94
N ALA A 110 -0.23 10.02 12.21
CA ALA A 110 -1.44 10.35 12.99
C ALA A 110 -1.81 11.85 12.92
N LYS A 111 -0.80 12.73 12.84
CA LYS A 111 -0.98 14.18 12.71
C LYS A 111 -1.41 14.65 11.31
N ASP A 112 -1.13 13.89 10.26
CA ASP A 112 -1.38 14.26 8.86
C ASP A 112 -2.85 13.94 8.49
N LYS A 113 -3.78 14.75 8.98
CA LYS A 113 -5.23 14.49 8.90
C LYS A 113 -5.82 14.71 7.52
N SER A 114 -5.25 15.61 6.72
CA SER A 114 -5.76 15.97 5.40
C SER A 114 -5.53 14.90 4.32
N ILE A 115 -4.65 13.93 4.58
CA ILE A 115 -4.31 12.87 3.62
C ILE A 115 -5.42 11.83 3.56
N TRP A 116 -5.82 11.48 2.34
CA TRP A 116 -6.70 10.36 2.03
C TRP A 116 -5.86 9.17 1.62
N LEU A 117 -5.94 8.10 2.39
CA LEU A 117 -5.12 6.93 2.13
C LEU A 117 -5.64 6.13 0.94
N ILE A 118 -4.71 5.68 0.10
CA ILE A 118 -4.98 4.83 -1.06
C ILE A 118 -4.18 3.52 -0.97
N PRO A 119 -4.67 2.45 -1.60
CA PRO A 119 -3.87 1.24 -1.83
C PRO A 119 -2.59 1.59 -2.58
N ASP A 120 -1.46 1.08 -2.13
CA ASP A 120 -0.19 1.41 -2.77
C ASP A 120 0.00 0.66 -4.11
N PHE A 121 0.94 1.14 -4.90
CA PHE A 121 1.28 0.61 -6.23
C PHE A 121 1.56 -0.90 -6.26
N GLY A 122 2.02 -1.49 -5.15
CA GLY A 122 2.35 -2.91 -5.08
C GLY A 122 1.14 -3.84 -5.17
N TYR A 123 -0.08 -3.34 -4.99
CA TYR A 123 -1.28 -4.12 -5.31
C TYR A 123 -1.33 -4.47 -6.79
N TRP A 124 -0.88 -3.57 -7.64
CA TRP A 124 -0.80 -3.79 -9.08
C TRP A 124 0.48 -4.57 -9.45
N SER A 125 1.65 -4.00 -9.16
CA SER A 125 2.95 -4.65 -9.35
C SER A 125 4.09 -3.82 -8.76
N TRP A 126 5.15 -4.48 -8.32
CA TRP A 126 6.40 -3.84 -7.87
C TRP A 126 7.62 -4.42 -8.60
N PRO A 127 7.82 -4.11 -9.88
CA PRO A 127 8.84 -4.73 -10.73
C PRO A 127 10.27 -4.47 -10.25
N GLU A 128 10.55 -3.32 -9.63
CA GLU A 128 11.89 -2.96 -9.13
C GLU A 128 12.41 -3.93 -8.06
N THR A 129 11.51 -4.55 -7.32
CA THR A 129 11.83 -5.59 -6.33
C THR A 129 11.50 -6.99 -6.82
N LYS A 130 11.30 -7.16 -8.12
CA LYS A 130 10.89 -8.43 -8.72
C LYS A 130 9.66 -9.06 -8.07
N ALA A 131 8.86 -8.25 -7.40
CA ALA A 131 7.54 -8.64 -6.93
C ALA A 131 6.52 -8.36 -8.04
N GLY A 132 5.66 -9.32 -8.30
CA GLY A 132 4.49 -9.11 -9.13
C GLY A 132 3.40 -8.36 -8.37
N SER A 133 2.15 -8.54 -8.79
CA SER A 133 1.01 -8.04 -8.03
C SER A 133 0.92 -8.72 -6.66
N THR A 134 0.21 -8.08 -5.72
CA THR A 134 -0.11 -8.72 -4.44
C THR A 134 -0.80 -10.07 -4.65
N ARG A 135 -1.74 -10.17 -5.61
CA ARG A 135 -2.41 -11.44 -5.94
C ARG A 135 -1.45 -12.52 -6.45
N GLU A 136 -0.47 -12.14 -7.25
CA GLU A 136 0.54 -13.10 -7.72
C GLU A 136 1.37 -13.66 -6.55
N VAL A 137 1.77 -12.82 -5.59
CA VAL A 137 2.50 -13.27 -4.40
C VAL A 137 1.62 -14.14 -3.51
N GLN A 138 0.35 -13.79 -3.34
CA GLN A 138 -0.65 -14.59 -2.62
C GLN A 138 -0.80 -15.98 -3.24
N ALA A 139 -0.98 -16.05 -4.56
CA ALA A 139 -1.14 -17.31 -5.27
C ALA A 139 0.12 -18.21 -5.14
N LYS A 140 1.31 -17.61 -5.18
CA LYS A 140 2.56 -18.35 -4.97
C LYS A 140 2.69 -18.87 -3.53
N ALA A 141 2.21 -18.10 -2.54
CA ALA A 141 2.20 -18.55 -1.15
C ALA A 141 1.17 -19.69 -0.93
N GLU A 142 -0.02 -19.56 -1.51
CA GLU A 142 -1.06 -20.59 -1.50
C GLU A 142 -0.55 -21.88 -2.15
N TRP A 143 0.03 -21.79 -3.33
CA TRP A 143 0.60 -22.94 -4.04
C TRP A 143 1.73 -23.61 -3.24
N ALA A 144 2.64 -22.84 -2.64
CA ALA A 144 3.68 -23.42 -1.79
C ALA A 144 3.11 -24.20 -0.59
N GLU A 145 2.01 -23.70 0.01
CA GLU A 145 1.29 -24.40 1.09
C GLU A 145 0.66 -25.72 0.57
N GLU A 146 0.06 -25.73 -0.62
CA GLU A 146 -0.48 -26.92 -1.28
C GLU A 146 0.61 -27.95 -1.60
N GLU A 147 1.80 -27.50 -2.00
CA GLU A 147 2.97 -28.35 -2.25
C GLU A 147 3.70 -28.81 -0.97
N GLY A 148 3.15 -28.50 0.20
CA GLY A 148 3.61 -29.03 1.48
C GLY A 148 4.45 -28.08 2.33
N LEU A 149 4.50 -26.77 2.03
CA LEU A 149 5.12 -25.76 2.91
C LEU A 149 4.21 -25.50 4.11
N THR A 150 4.17 -26.44 5.04
CA THR A 150 3.42 -26.31 6.29
C THR A 150 4.20 -25.48 7.32
N TRP A 151 3.55 -25.05 8.39
CA TRP A 151 4.19 -24.30 9.49
C TRP A 151 5.45 -25.00 10.01
N SER A 152 5.38 -26.30 10.25
CA SER A 152 6.51 -27.10 10.78
C SER A 152 7.67 -27.27 9.80
N ASN A 153 7.46 -27.09 8.51
CA ASN A 153 8.50 -27.20 7.47
C ASN A 153 9.21 -25.86 7.20
N LYS A 154 8.70 -24.77 7.77
CA LYS A 154 9.32 -23.45 7.63
C LYS A 154 10.55 -23.30 8.50
N THR A 155 11.47 -22.45 8.07
CA THR A 155 12.66 -22.10 8.88
C THR A 155 12.23 -21.28 10.10
N ALA A 156 12.53 -21.80 11.30
CA ALA A 156 12.20 -21.16 12.58
C ALA A 156 13.17 -20.01 12.91
N LYS A 157 13.25 -19.01 12.04
CA LYS A 157 14.09 -17.81 12.19
C LYS A 157 13.32 -16.56 11.76
N LEU A 158 13.72 -15.41 12.33
CA LEU A 158 13.26 -14.10 11.89
C LEU A 158 14.01 -13.67 10.64
N LEU A 159 13.31 -13.60 9.52
CA LEU A 159 13.86 -13.14 8.24
C LEU A 159 13.69 -11.63 8.06
N TRP A 160 14.74 -10.97 7.61
CA TRP A 160 14.66 -9.65 7.02
C TRP A 160 15.74 -9.45 5.95
N ARG A 161 15.35 -8.79 4.85
CA ARG A 161 16.23 -8.33 3.77
C ARG A 161 15.84 -6.91 3.41
N GLY A 162 16.80 -6.00 3.31
CA GLY A 162 16.50 -4.63 2.91
C GLY A 162 17.73 -3.74 2.89
N VAL A 163 17.55 -2.54 2.34
CA VAL A 163 18.60 -1.52 2.25
C VAL A 163 18.52 -0.60 3.47
N PRO A 164 19.54 -0.51 4.30
CA PRO A 164 19.52 0.28 5.55
C PRO A 164 19.27 1.76 5.31
N ILE A 165 19.89 2.36 4.30
CA ILE A 165 19.81 3.79 3.99
C ILE A 165 18.39 4.35 3.83
N MET A 166 17.42 3.50 3.53
CA MET A 166 16.01 3.87 3.38
C MET A 166 15.24 3.92 4.71
N GLY A 167 15.89 4.14 5.81
CA GLY A 167 15.33 4.16 7.16
C GLY A 167 16.42 3.77 8.18
N PRO A 168 17.54 4.50 8.18
CA PRO A 168 18.77 4.04 8.81
C PRO A 168 18.59 3.75 10.30
N THR A 169 17.94 4.63 11.05
CA THR A 169 17.80 4.48 12.50
C THR A 169 17.12 3.17 12.90
N ILE A 170 16.05 2.77 12.19
CA ILE A 170 15.25 1.57 12.52
C ILE A 170 15.92 0.31 11.98
N ARG A 171 16.40 0.36 10.72
CA ARG A 171 16.93 -0.81 10.02
C ARG A 171 18.32 -1.18 10.52
N ASP A 172 19.18 -0.21 10.77
CA ASP A 172 20.49 -0.45 11.37
C ASP A 172 20.36 -1.02 12.78
N LYS A 173 19.38 -0.54 13.56
CA LYS A 173 19.12 -1.07 14.89
C LYS A 173 18.65 -2.53 14.83
N LEU A 174 17.73 -2.88 13.92
CA LEU A 174 17.32 -4.27 13.70
C LEU A 174 18.54 -5.16 13.39
N ILE A 175 19.40 -4.75 12.45
CA ILE A 175 20.61 -5.49 12.09
C ILE A 175 21.52 -5.65 13.31
N GLN A 176 21.70 -4.60 14.10
CA GLN A 176 22.55 -4.62 15.30
C GLN A 176 22.05 -5.59 16.36
N VAL A 177 20.74 -5.54 16.72
CA VAL A 177 20.18 -6.38 17.80
C VAL A 177 20.05 -7.85 17.41
N THR A 178 20.04 -8.14 16.10
CA THR A 178 19.95 -9.52 15.59
C THR A 178 21.29 -10.13 15.25
N LYS A 179 22.38 -9.37 15.36
CA LYS A 179 23.74 -9.85 15.04
C LYS A 179 24.12 -11.05 15.89
N ASN A 180 24.57 -12.13 15.25
CA ASN A 180 25.00 -13.39 15.88
C ASN A 180 23.89 -14.10 16.68
N LYS A 181 22.63 -13.79 16.47
CA LYS A 181 21.51 -14.51 17.09
C LYS A 181 21.14 -15.72 16.24
N SER A 182 21.09 -16.92 16.85
CA SER A 182 20.76 -18.17 16.16
C SER A 182 19.35 -18.19 15.57
N TRP A 183 18.43 -17.43 16.17
CA TRP A 183 17.03 -17.29 15.74
C TRP A 183 16.82 -16.23 14.66
N ALA A 184 17.86 -15.57 14.17
CA ALA A 184 17.75 -14.50 13.17
C ALA A 184 18.46 -14.85 11.86
N ASP A 185 17.85 -14.45 10.75
CA ASP A 185 18.41 -14.39 9.41
C ASP A 185 18.15 -12.98 8.83
N VAL A 186 18.80 -11.99 9.44
CA VAL A 186 18.64 -10.57 9.13
C VAL A 186 19.89 -10.06 8.42
N LYS A 187 19.71 -9.55 7.18
CA LYS A 187 20.83 -9.06 6.37
C LYS A 187 20.49 -7.79 5.62
N ALA A 188 21.45 -6.86 5.60
CA ALA A 188 21.44 -5.71 4.71
C ALA A 188 21.64 -6.16 3.26
N LEU A 189 20.94 -5.48 2.34
CA LEU A 189 21.19 -5.58 0.91
C LEU A 189 21.91 -4.32 0.41
N VAL A 190 22.79 -4.50 -0.54
CA VAL A 190 23.47 -3.41 -1.25
C VAL A 190 23.11 -3.52 -2.73
N TRP A 191 22.27 -2.59 -3.22
CA TRP A 191 21.72 -2.66 -4.58
C TRP A 191 22.77 -2.69 -5.70
N ASN A 192 23.92 -2.05 -5.49
CA ASN A 192 25.01 -2.00 -6.48
C ASN A 192 26.02 -3.13 -6.32
N ASP A 193 25.80 -4.05 -5.36
CA ASP A 193 26.64 -5.21 -5.15
C ASP A 193 25.93 -6.47 -5.68
N LYS A 194 26.45 -6.99 -6.81
CA LYS A 194 25.89 -8.17 -7.46
C LYS A 194 25.99 -9.43 -6.60
N ASP A 195 27.03 -9.54 -5.79
CA ASP A 195 27.24 -10.70 -4.92
C ASP A 195 26.28 -10.66 -3.73
N SER A 196 26.06 -9.49 -3.12
CA SER A 196 25.03 -9.30 -2.10
C SER A 196 23.64 -9.66 -2.63
N LEU A 197 23.30 -9.18 -3.82
CA LEU A 197 21.99 -9.48 -4.43
C LEU A 197 21.86 -10.96 -4.83
N LYS A 198 22.91 -11.59 -5.34
CA LYS A 198 22.89 -13.00 -5.74
C LYS A 198 22.72 -13.94 -4.55
N ASN A 199 23.40 -13.65 -3.45
CA ASN A 199 23.51 -14.58 -2.31
C ASN A 199 22.43 -14.30 -1.24
N ASP A 200 22.08 -13.05 -1.03
CA ASP A 200 21.27 -12.64 0.13
C ASP A 200 19.84 -12.17 -0.23
N TYR A 201 19.58 -11.80 -1.48
CA TYR A 201 18.26 -11.39 -1.89
C TYR A 201 17.25 -12.54 -1.75
N LYS A 202 16.06 -12.20 -1.23
CA LYS A 202 14.90 -13.10 -1.15
C LYS A 202 13.71 -12.44 -1.85
N THR A 203 13.07 -13.15 -2.75
CA THR A 203 11.82 -12.73 -3.36
C THR A 203 10.70 -12.68 -2.31
N MET A 204 9.60 -11.97 -2.56
CA MET A 204 8.48 -11.91 -1.61
C MET A 204 7.92 -13.31 -1.30
N PRO A 205 7.71 -14.22 -2.27
CA PRO A 205 7.31 -15.59 -1.95
C PRO A 205 8.32 -16.35 -1.08
N GLN A 206 9.63 -16.13 -1.26
CA GLN A 206 10.64 -16.77 -0.42
C GLN A 206 10.64 -16.30 1.05
N HIS A 207 10.02 -15.14 1.35
CA HIS A 207 9.78 -14.78 2.75
C HIS A 207 8.83 -15.76 3.44
N CYS A 208 7.93 -16.38 2.69
CA CYS A 208 6.98 -17.36 3.22
C CYS A 208 7.63 -18.68 3.66
N GLU A 209 8.90 -18.93 3.32
CA GLU A 209 9.68 -20.10 3.79
C GLU A 209 10.09 -20.00 5.27
N TYR A 210 9.85 -18.84 5.92
CA TYR A 210 10.23 -18.56 7.30
C TYR A 210 8.99 -18.44 8.19
N GLN A 211 9.10 -18.93 9.44
CA GLN A 211 8.02 -18.80 10.42
C GLN A 211 7.83 -17.34 10.88
N TYR A 212 8.92 -16.56 10.91
CA TYR A 212 8.92 -15.17 11.41
C TYR A 212 9.49 -14.24 10.35
N VAL A 213 8.83 -13.12 10.12
CA VAL A 213 9.25 -12.12 9.13
C VAL A 213 9.19 -10.72 9.73
N ALA A 214 10.28 -9.96 9.61
CA ALA A 214 10.35 -8.61 10.18
C ALA A 214 9.81 -7.56 9.22
N GLN A 215 8.94 -6.70 9.73
CA GLN A 215 8.47 -5.48 9.08
C GLN A 215 9.24 -4.28 9.61
N THR A 216 9.81 -3.49 8.70
CA THR A 216 10.45 -2.20 9.03
C THR A 216 9.88 -1.09 8.16
N GLU A 217 9.70 0.07 8.73
CA GLU A 217 9.47 1.27 7.92
C GLU A 217 10.71 1.64 7.10
N GLY A 218 10.51 2.49 6.08
CA GLY A 218 11.53 3.11 5.27
C GLY A 218 11.62 4.61 5.56
N ASN A 219 11.71 5.43 4.51
CA ASN A 219 11.57 6.89 4.62
C ASN A 219 10.17 7.25 5.12
N THR A 220 9.16 6.49 4.66
CA THR A 220 7.80 6.49 5.17
C THR A 220 7.42 5.06 5.55
N TYR A 221 6.28 4.57 5.13
CA TYR A 221 5.88 3.17 5.29
C TYR A 221 6.81 2.21 4.53
N SER A 222 6.55 0.94 4.60
CA SER A 222 7.18 -0.05 3.72
C SER A 222 6.11 -0.85 2.99
N GLY A 223 6.10 -0.76 1.67
CA GLY A 223 5.20 -1.50 0.77
C GLY A 223 5.32 -3.03 0.86
N ARG A 224 6.24 -3.55 1.65
CA ARG A 224 6.48 -4.97 1.88
C ARG A 224 5.39 -5.62 2.73
N LEU A 225 4.80 -4.91 3.68
CA LEU A 225 3.96 -5.49 4.74
C LEU A 225 2.85 -6.39 4.19
N LYS A 226 2.10 -5.94 3.18
CA LYS A 226 1.02 -6.72 2.55
C LYS A 226 1.48 -8.07 1.97
N TYR A 227 2.72 -8.13 1.48
CA TYR A 227 3.30 -9.39 1.01
C TYR A 227 3.67 -10.31 2.17
N LEU A 228 4.22 -9.76 3.26
CA LEU A 228 4.52 -10.53 4.47
C LEU A 228 3.24 -11.09 5.11
N GLN A 229 2.16 -10.32 5.10
CA GLN A 229 0.85 -10.75 5.59
C GLN A 229 0.16 -11.78 4.67
N SER A 230 0.67 -11.95 3.45
CA SER A 230 0.24 -13.02 2.55
C SER A 230 0.88 -14.37 2.89
N CYS A 231 1.97 -14.38 3.66
CA CYS A 231 2.59 -15.58 4.17
C CYS A 231 1.86 -16.08 5.42
N ARG A 232 1.77 -17.38 5.61
CA ARG A 232 1.42 -18.00 6.90
C ARG A 232 2.63 -17.97 7.82
N SER A 233 2.99 -16.74 8.25
CA SER A 233 4.17 -16.43 9.07
C SER A 233 3.81 -15.33 10.06
N VAL A 234 4.46 -15.32 11.22
CA VAL A 234 4.28 -14.24 12.17
C VAL A 234 5.03 -13.02 11.68
N VAL A 235 4.30 -11.95 11.42
CA VAL A 235 4.90 -10.64 11.16
C VAL A 235 5.33 -10.02 12.49
N VAL A 236 6.62 -9.75 12.66
CA VAL A 236 7.16 -9.02 13.81
C VAL A 236 7.48 -7.60 13.35
N SER A 237 6.81 -6.61 13.93
CA SER A 237 6.94 -5.21 13.54
C SER A 237 7.29 -4.33 14.73
N HIS A 238 8.19 -3.37 14.53
CA HIS A 238 8.33 -2.27 15.50
C HIS A 238 7.04 -1.42 15.55
N GLU A 239 6.87 -0.61 16.58
CA GLU A 239 5.80 0.40 16.65
C GLU A 239 5.84 1.26 15.38
N LEU A 240 4.73 1.23 14.61
CA LEU A 240 4.62 1.94 13.34
C LEU A 240 4.22 3.40 13.56
N GLU A 241 4.89 4.30 12.87
CA GLU A 241 4.55 5.73 12.83
C GLU A 241 3.69 6.06 11.60
N TRP A 242 3.93 5.35 10.52
CA TRP A 242 3.23 5.53 9.27
C TRP A 242 2.05 4.57 9.15
N ILE A 243 0.89 5.10 8.81
CA ILE A 243 -0.39 4.40 8.71
C ILE A 243 -0.71 4.20 7.25
N GLN A 244 -1.04 2.97 6.84
CA GLN A 244 -1.65 2.63 5.56
C GLN A 244 -3.15 2.36 5.73
N HIS A 245 -3.89 2.34 4.64
CA HIS A 245 -5.37 2.26 4.62
C HIS A 245 -5.96 1.07 5.38
N TYR A 246 -5.22 0.01 5.65
CA TYR A 246 -5.69 -1.21 6.31
C TYR A 246 -5.04 -1.49 7.68
N TYR A 247 -4.18 -0.59 8.19
CA TYR A 247 -3.42 -0.83 9.44
C TYR A 247 -4.29 -0.94 10.69
N HIS A 248 -5.48 -0.38 10.69
CA HIS A 248 -6.47 -0.54 11.78
C HIS A 248 -6.94 -1.99 11.97
N LEU A 249 -6.74 -2.86 10.96
CA LEU A 249 -7.01 -4.30 11.04
C LEU A 249 -5.89 -5.09 11.72
N MET A 250 -4.74 -4.47 11.96
CA MET A 250 -3.61 -5.09 12.65
C MET A 250 -3.89 -5.14 14.16
N LYS A 251 -3.87 -6.33 14.74
CA LYS A 251 -4.12 -6.61 16.16
C LYS A 251 -2.87 -7.21 16.78
N SER A 252 -2.25 -6.51 17.74
CA SER A 252 -1.02 -6.95 18.42
C SER A 252 -1.27 -7.77 19.69
N SER A 253 -2.53 -8.01 20.05
CA SER A 253 -2.89 -8.76 21.26
C SER A 253 -4.29 -9.35 21.17
N GLY A 254 -4.61 -10.24 22.10
CA GLY A 254 -5.93 -10.87 22.21
C GLY A 254 -6.11 -12.07 21.27
N PRO A 255 -7.33 -12.65 21.23
CA PRO A 255 -7.59 -13.87 20.45
C PRO A 255 -7.44 -13.66 18.95
N GLU A 256 -7.68 -12.44 18.46
CA GLU A 256 -7.55 -12.05 17.04
C GLU A 256 -6.16 -11.49 16.69
N GLN A 257 -5.18 -11.62 17.57
CA GLN A 257 -3.82 -11.18 17.29
C GLN A 257 -3.33 -11.75 15.97
N ASN A 258 -2.82 -10.87 15.07
CA ASN A 258 -2.39 -11.23 13.72
C ASN A 258 -0.99 -10.69 13.35
N PHE A 259 -0.30 -10.08 14.33
CA PHE A 259 1.12 -9.72 14.25
C PHE A 259 1.68 -9.54 15.66
N VAL A 260 3.01 -9.47 15.78
CA VAL A 260 3.69 -9.16 17.03
C VAL A 260 4.31 -7.79 16.95
N GLN A 261 3.95 -6.91 17.88
CA GLN A 261 4.53 -5.59 17.99
C GLN A 261 5.68 -5.60 19.01
N VAL A 262 6.79 -5.01 18.62
CA VAL A 262 7.95 -4.74 19.49
C VAL A 262 8.18 -3.23 19.60
N ARG A 263 8.97 -2.81 20.57
CA ARG A 263 9.35 -1.40 20.71
C ARG A 263 10.01 -0.87 19.43
N ARG A 264 9.83 0.40 19.16
CA ARG A 264 10.35 1.03 17.94
C ARG A 264 11.86 0.87 17.77
N ASP A 265 12.61 0.80 18.87
CA ASP A 265 14.07 0.62 18.89
C ASP A 265 14.53 -0.84 18.90
N TRP A 266 13.57 -1.80 18.79
CA TRP A 266 13.82 -3.24 18.83
C TRP A 266 14.38 -3.78 20.16
N SER A 267 14.35 -2.98 21.23
CA SER A 267 15.01 -3.34 22.51
C SER A 267 14.41 -4.57 23.19
N ASP A 268 13.16 -4.93 22.91
CA ASP A 268 12.47 -6.11 23.42
C ASP A 268 12.34 -7.26 22.41
N LEU A 269 12.94 -7.10 21.20
CA LEU A 269 12.81 -8.11 20.14
C LEU A 269 13.29 -9.50 20.57
N GLU A 270 14.41 -9.59 21.28
CA GLU A 270 14.94 -10.88 21.72
C GLU A 270 13.96 -11.59 22.69
N GLN A 271 13.37 -10.85 23.62
CA GLN A 271 12.37 -11.39 24.54
C GLN A 271 11.16 -11.92 23.78
N GLN A 272 10.63 -11.15 22.83
CA GLN A 272 9.49 -11.56 22.01
C GLN A 272 9.82 -12.79 21.15
N MET A 273 11.00 -12.84 20.55
CA MET A 273 11.42 -14.00 19.77
C MET A 273 11.56 -15.26 20.62
N GLN A 274 12.11 -15.17 21.83
CA GLN A 274 12.20 -16.30 22.77
C GLN A 274 10.80 -16.81 23.17
N GLN A 275 9.88 -15.90 23.42
CA GLN A 275 8.48 -16.24 23.71
C GLN A 275 7.83 -16.98 22.55
N LEU A 276 7.94 -16.45 21.32
CA LEU A 276 7.38 -17.08 20.13
C LEU A 276 7.96 -18.46 19.85
N LEU A 277 9.27 -18.62 19.99
CA LEU A 277 9.96 -19.91 19.78
C LEU A 277 9.60 -20.96 20.85
N SER A 278 9.24 -20.52 22.07
CA SER A 278 8.84 -21.44 23.16
C SER A 278 7.33 -21.73 23.18
N HIS A 279 6.51 -21.00 22.43
CA HIS A 279 5.06 -21.15 22.35
C HIS A 279 4.59 -21.29 20.90
N ASP A 280 5.01 -22.38 20.24
CA ASP A 280 4.78 -22.63 18.83
C ASP A 280 3.31 -22.57 18.40
N ASP A 281 2.41 -23.12 19.22
CA ASP A 281 0.97 -23.11 18.94
C ASP A 281 0.40 -21.67 18.92
N GLU A 282 0.89 -20.80 19.80
CA GLU A 282 0.50 -19.40 19.82
C GLU A 282 1.03 -18.65 18.59
N ALA A 283 2.30 -18.88 18.24
CA ALA A 283 2.90 -18.31 17.05
C ALA A 283 2.16 -18.73 15.77
N ARG A 284 1.79 -20.01 15.68
CA ARG A 284 0.99 -20.55 14.57
C ARG A 284 -0.38 -19.88 14.51
N ARG A 285 -1.08 -19.75 15.63
CA ARG A 285 -2.38 -19.06 15.69
C ARG A 285 -2.30 -17.62 15.17
N ILE A 286 -1.25 -16.87 15.56
CA ILE A 286 -1.02 -15.49 15.08
C ILE A 286 -0.83 -15.48 13.56
N ALA A 287 -0.06 -16.40 13.02
CA ALA A 287 0.15 -16.54 11.59
C ALA A 287 -1.13 -16.91 10.83
N ASP A 288 -1.94 -17.81 11.37
CA ASP A 288 -3.24 -18.22 10.82
C ASP A 288 -4.24 -17.04 10.81
N ASN A 289 -4.33 -16.29 11.91
CA ASN A 289 -5.16 -15.08 11.99
C ASN A 289 -4.73 -14.04 10.94
N SER A 290 -3.41 -13.86 10.73
CA SER A 290 -2.90 -12.95 9.71
C SER A 290 -3.39 -13.33 8.32
N VAL A 291 -3.30 -14.60 7.95
CA VAL A 291 -3.78 -15.10 6.66
C VAL A 291 -5.28 -14.89 6.49
N GLN A 292 -6.08 -15.26 7.48
CA GLN A 292 -7.55 -15.11 7.43
C GLN A 292 -7.98 -13.66 7.22
N ILE A 293 -7.36 -12.73 7.94
CA ILE A 293 -7.72 -11.30 7.85
C ILE A 293 -7.17 -10.67 6.58
N PHE A 294 -5.90 -10.89 6.26
CA PHE A 294 -5.24 -10.16 5.20
C PHE A 294 -5.33 -10.88 3.86
N ARG A 295 -4.70 -12.04 3.70
CA ARG A 295 -4.66 -12.75 2.42
C ARG A 295 -6.03 -13.17 1.91
N GLU A 296 -6.85 -13.72 2.80
CA GLU A 296 -8.14 -14.31 2.41
C GLU A 296 -9.29 -13.31 2.38
N ARG A 297 -9.12 -12.11 2.95
CA ARG A 297 -10.20 -11.13 3.01
C ARG A 297 -9.78 -9.72 2.57
N TYR A 298 -9.06 -8.95 3.39
CA TYR A 298 -8.93 -7.51 3.23
C TYR A 298 -7.83 -7.05 2.25
N LEU A 299 -6.87 -7.90 1.89
CA LEU A 299 -5.85 -7.59 0.87
C LEU A 299 -6.11 -8.31 -0.46
N THR A 300 -7.33 -8.79 -0.71
CA THR A 300 -7.73 -9.40 -1.97
C THR A 300 -7.94 -8.35 -3.06
N PRO A 301 -7.86 -8.71 -4.35
CA PRO A 301 -8.20 -7.79 -5.44
C PRO A 301 -9.63 -7.25 -5.37
N ALA A 302 -10.57 -8.04 -4.81
CA ALA A 302 -11.95 -7.61 -4.60
C ALA A 302 -12.03 -6.49 -3.53
N ALA A 303 -11.34 -6.66 -2.41
CA ALA A 303 -11.26 -5.64 -1.37
C ALA A 303 -10.62 -4.34 -1.88
N GLU A 304 -9.52 -4.46 -2.65
CA GLU A 304 -8.86 -3.29 -3.26
C GLU A 304 -9.81 -2.50 -4.16
N VAL A 305 -10.51 -3.17 -5.06
CA VAL A 305 -11.47 -2.52 -5.98
C VAL A 305 -12.63 -1.89 -5.22
N CYS A 306 -13.14 -2.57 -4.18
CA CYS A 306 -14.17 -2.02 -3.29
C CYS A 306 -13.68 -0.76 -2.58
N TYR A 307 -12.43 -0.75 -2.10
CA TYR A 307 -11.83 0.42 -1.46
C TYR A 307 -11.73 1.62 -2.40
N TRP A 308 -11.24 1.42 -3.62
CA TRP A 308 -11.14 2.49 -4.63
C TRP A 308 -12.50 3.10 -4.97
N ARG A 309 -13.54 2.27 -5.15
CA ARG A 309 -14.90 2.76 -5.45
C ARG A 309 -15.49 3.53 -4.28
N ARG A 310 -15.29 3.04 -3.06
CA ARG A 310 -15.73 3.76 -1.86
C ARG A 310 -14.99 5.08 -1.70
N LEU A 311 -13.70 5.13 -1.94
CA LEU A 311 -12.89 6.36 -1.92
C LEU A 311 -13.48 7.43 -2.86
N VAL A 312 -13.79 7.06 -4.11
CA VAL A 312 -14.39 7.98 -5.10
C VAL A 312 -15.72 8.55 -4.59
N ARG A 313 -16.57 7.70 -4.01
CA ARG A 313 -17.88 8.11 -3.47
C ARG A 313 -17.72 9.01 -2.23
N GLU A 314 -16.81 8.70 -1.32
CA GLU A 314 -16.59 9.51 -0.12
C GLU A 314 -15.90 10.84 -0.44
N TRP A 315 -14.97 10.87 -1.40
CA TRP A 315 -14.36 12.09 -1.90
C TRP A 315 -15.40 13.04 -2.50
N LYS A 316 -16.34 12.52 -3.31
CA LYS A 316 -17.42 13.33 -3.88
C LYS A 316 -18.27 14.03 -2.82
N LYS A 317 -18.47 13.45 -1.66
CA LYS A 317 -19.27 14.03 -0.58
C LYS A 317 -18.61 15.25 0.08
N VAL A 318 -17.30 15.43 -0.09
CA VAL A 318 -16.52 16.47 0.58
C VAL A 318 -15.89 17.49 -0.35
N ILE A 319 -16.05 17.38 -1.65
CA ILE A 319 -15.68 18.44 -2.61
C ILE A 319 -16.88 19.39 -2.82
N ASP A 320 -16.62 20.68 -2.94
CA ASP A 320 -17.66 21.73 -3.15
C ASP A 320 -17.77 22.23 -4.59
N PHE A 321 -17.15 21.51 -5.53
CA PHE A 321 -17.15 21.87 -6.95
C PHE A 321 -17.46 20.64 -7.82
N GLU A 322 -17.89 20.92 -9.06
CA GLU A 322 -18.01 19.90 -10.11
C GLU A 322 -16.80 19.93 -11.04
N PRO A 323 -16.24 18.77 -11.41
CA PRO A 323 -15.14 18.74 -12.38
C PRO A 323 -15.60 19.26 -13.74
N GLU A 324 -14.82 20.16 -14.32
CA GLU A 324 -15.05 20.68 -15.68
C GLU A 324 -14.15 19.91 -16.66
N PHE A 325 -14.77 19.29 -17.67
CA PHE A 325 -14.04 18.54 -18.69
C PHE A 325 -13.39 19.43 -19.76
N PHE A 326 -13.84 20.67 -19.86
CA PHE A 326 -13.34 21.63 -20.82
C PHE A 326 -12.77 22.86 -20.12
N LYS A 327 -11.77 23.49 -20.72
CA LYS A 327 -11.27 24.82 -20.39
C LYS A 327 -11.43 25.75 -21.59
N MET A 328 -11.47 27.05 -21.34
CA MET A 328 -11.41 28.07 -22.40
C MET A 328 -9.98 28.56 -22.54
N VAL A 329 -9.40 28.41 -23.73
CA VAL A 329 -8.07 28.89 -24.07
C VAL A 329 -8.21 29.78 -25.32
N ASP A 330 -7.84 31.04 -25.21
CA ASP A 330 -7.95 32.02 -26.29
C ASP A 330 -9.33 32.07 -26.98
N GLY A 331 -10.39 31.93 -26.16
CA GLY A 331 -11.79 31.96 -26.63
C GLY A 331 -12.26 30.63 -27.29
N LYS A 332 -11.44 29.62 -27.32
CA LYS A 332 -11.78 28.28 -27.82
C LYS A 332 -11.96 27.29 -26.66
N LYS A 333 -12.87 26.36 -26.87
CA LYS A 333 -13.12 25.27 -25.93
C LYS A 333 -12.12 24.14 -26.17
N GLU A 334 -11.30 23.83 -25.17
CA GLU A 334 -10.30 22.76 -25.20
C GLU A 334 -10.58 21.73 -24.13
N TRP A 335 -10.20 20.50 -24.37
CA TRP A 335 -10.32 19.40 -23.40
C TRP A 335 -9.31 19.59 -22.27
N ARG A 336 -9.70 19.16 -21.07
CA ARG A 336 -8.80 19.09 -19.91
C ARG A 336 -8.34 17.66 -19.71
N GLY A 337 -7.05 17.46 -19.95
CA GLY A 337 -6.40 16.18 -19.71
C GLY A 337 -6.50 15.20 -20.88
N ILE A 338 -5.87 14.07 -20.71
CA ILE A 338 -5.75 12.98 -21.67
C ILE A 338 -6.30 11.71 -21.06
N SER A 339 -6.89 10.82 -21.86
CA SER A 339 -7.34 9.51 -21.35
C SER A 339 -6.19 8.74 -20.71
N VAL A 340 -6.50 8.01 -19.63
CA VAL A 340 -5.47 7.24 -18.92
C VAL A 340 -4.79 6.21 -19.80
N GLU A 341 -5.49 5.62 -20.76
CA GLU A 341 -4.94 4.65 -21.71
C GLU A 341 -3.82 5.27 -22.55
N SER A 342 -4.04 6.46 -23.11
CA SER A 342 -3.04 7.20 -23.86
C SER A 342 -1.88 7.64 -22.96
N PHE A 343 -2.19 8.14 -21.77
CA PHE A 343 -1.18 8.56 -20.81
C PHE A 343 -0.25 7.41 -20.39
N LEU A 344 -0.78 6.24 -20.13
CA LEU A 344 0.03 5.07 -19.75
C LEU A 344 1.01 4.63 -20.85
N LEU A 345 0.65 4.88 -22.11
CA LEU A 345 1.51 4.57 -23.26
C LEU A 345 2.56 5.65 -23.49
N MET A 346 2.17 6.93 -23.40
CA MET A 346 3.03 8.06 -23.78
C MET A 346 3.82 8.63 -22.60
N GLY A 347 3.24 8.64 -21.40
CA GLY A 347 3.79 9.31 -20.21
C GLY A 347 3.65 10.82 -20.22
N GLU A 348 2.85 11.38 -21.16
CA GLU A 348 2.66 12.82 -21.34
C GLU A 348 1.17 13.18 -21.27
N VAL A 349 0.86 14.41 -20.87
CA VAL A 349 -0.52 14.92 -20.73
C VAL A 349 -1.04 15.61 -22.00
N GLU A 350 -0.22 15.74 -23.02
CA GLU A 350 -0.58 16.28 -24.32
C GLU A 350 -0.17 15.31 -25.44
N TYR A 351 -0.97 15.24 -26.49
CA TYR A 351 -0.60 14.48 -27.68
C TYR A 351 0.53 15.18 -28.43
N ASP A 352 1.61 14.47 -28.72
CA ASP A 352 2.63 14.93 -29.64
C ASP A 352 2.21 14.55 -31.06
N PRO A 353 1.93 15.51 -31.91
CA PRO A 353 1.45 15.25 -33.28
C PRO A 353 2.53 14.77 -34.24
N ARG A 354 3.77 14.53 -33.81
CA ARG A 354 4.88 14.06 -34.67
C ARG A 354 4.75 12.62 -35.06
#